data_06a20833aca5a85e6fcf9a1865531ead
#
_entry.id   06a20833aca5a85e6fcf9a1865531ead
#
_cell.length_a   1.000
_cell.length_b   1.000
_cell.length_c   1.000
_cell.angle_alpha   90.00
_cell.angle_beta   90.00
_cell.angle_gamma   90.00
#
_symmetry.space_group_name_H-M   'P 1'
#
loop_
_entity.id
_entity.type
_entity.pdbx_description
1 polymer ?
#
loop_
_entity_poly.entity_id
_entity_poly.type
_entity_poly.pdbx_seq_one_letter_code
_entity_poly.pdbx_strand_id
1 'polypeptide(L)'
;IADATPALMIALAIFVIAFVVIMFTKIEEPEQAPVDTSLIKGALSHRHFALGALAIFLYMSVEVGTPTYILQYLTAKGIPASTVGLIVAVYWLMMLIGRFVGASIGGKVSSRTMITIVSIATLLLVSFGMFSPETNTVEVPGVDWASLSVIWQEVPVGILAFLLVGLCTSVMWGGIFNMAVEGLGKYTAIASGIFMTMVFGCAV
;
A
#
# COMPACT_ATOMS: atom_id res chain seq x y z
N ILE A 1 3.01 -12.28 23.09
CA ILE A 1 2.71 -13.33 22.10
C ILE A 1 1.29 -13.88 22.35
N ALA A 2 0.91 -14.17 23.62
CA ALA A 2 -0.42 -14.72 23.95
C ALA A 2 -1.57 -13.83 23.42
N ASP A 3 -1.45 -12.52 23.55
CA ASP A 3 -2.49 -11.56 23.11
C ASP A 3 -2.64 -11.49 21.57
N ALA A 4 -1.61 -11.86 20.84
CA ALA A 4 -1.64 -11.90 19.36
C ALA A 4 -2.16 -13.24 18.81
N THR A 5 -2.29 -14.27 19.66
CA THR A 5 -2.67 -15.62 19.23
C THR A 5 -4.00 -15.67 18.43
N PRO A 6 -5.09 -15.00 18.84
CA PRO A 6 -6.32 -15.03 18.07
C PRO A 6 -6.17 -14.47 16.65
N ALA A 7 -5.45 -13.35 16.50
CA ALA A 7 -5.19 -12.73 15.20
C ALA A 7 -4.34 -13.63 14.29
N LEU A 8 -3.31 -14.28 14.87
CA LEU A 8 -2.46 -15.23 14.16
C LEU A 8 -3.24 -16.48 13.72
N MET A 9 -4.16 -16.98 14.56
CA MET A 9 -5.01 -18.11 14.19
C MET A 9 -5.97 -17.77 13.05
N ILE A 10 -6.55 -16.57 13.05
CA ILE A 10 -7.38 -16.09 11.94
C ILE A 10 -6.55 -15.99 10.66
N ALA A 11 -5.36 -15.40 10.73
CA ALA A 11 -4.46 -15.34 9.58
C ALA A 11 -4.10 -16.73 9.05
N LEU A 12 -3.74 -17.66 9.93
CA LEU A 12 -3.47 -19.05 9.57
C LEU A 12 -4.66 -19.70 8.86
N ALA A 13 -5.88 -19.54 9.40
CA ALA A 13 -7.10 -20.07 8.79
C ALA A 13 -7.31 -19.52 7.37
N ILE A 14 -7.09 -18.21 7.16
CA ILE A 14 -7.19 -17.58 5.84
C ILE A 14 -6.15 -18.19 4.88
N PHE A 15 -4.90 -18.38 5.31
CA PHE A 15 -3.87 -18.99 4.48
C PHE A 15 -4.20 -20.44 4.13
N VAL A 16 -4.73 -21.24 5.08
CA VAL A 16 -5.16 -22.61 4.81
C VAL A 16 -6.30 -22.64 3.79
N ILE A 17 -7.29 -21.77 3.93
CA ILE A 17 -8.41 -21.65 2.98
C ILE A 17 -7.86 -21.29 1.58
N ALA A 18 -7.00 -20.28 1.50
CA ALA A 18 -6.38 -19.86 0.24
C ALA A 18 -5.59 -21.00 -0.40
N PHE A 19 -4.79 -21.74 0.38
CA PHE A 19 -4.04 -22.90 -0.08
C PHE A 19 -4.97 -23.99 -0.66
N VAL A 20 -6.04 -24.32 0.06
CA VAL A 20 -7.03 -25.30 -0.39
C VAL A 20 -7.69 -24.85 -1.69
N VAL A 21 -8.11 -23.57 -1.79
CA VAL A 21 -8.71 -23.03 -3.01
C VAL A 21 -7.75 -23.13 -4.18
N ILE A 22 -6.48 -22.77 -4.01
CA ILE A 22 -5.46 -22.84 -5.07
C ILE A 22 -5.22 -24.31 -5.50
N MET A 23 -5.18 -25.26 -4.56
CA MET A 23 -5.01 -26.68 -4.89
C MET A 23 -6.12 -27.23 -5.79
N PHE A 24 -7.36 -26.77 -5.61
CA PHE A 24 -8.50 -27.21 -6.41
C PHE A 24 -8.75 -26.36 -7.66
N THR A 25 -8.05 -25.22 -7.80
CA THR A 25 -8.18 -24.35 -8.97
C THR A 25 -7.16 -24.78 -10.04
N LYS A 26 -7.66 -25.14 -11.21
CA LYS A 26 -6.79 -25.42 -12.35
C LYS A 26 -6.26 -24.07 -12.89
N ILE A 27 -5.01 -23.77 -12.53
CA ILE A 27 -4.31 -22.59 -13.04
C ILE A 27 -3.51 -23.04 -14.27
N GLU A 28 -3.80 -22.45 -15.41
CA GLU A 28 -2.96 -22.65 -16.60
C GLU A 28 -1.67 -21.84 -16.40
N GLU A 29 -0.55 -22.55 -16.27
CA GLU A 29 0.75 -21.91 -16.18
C GLU A 29 1.12 -21.36 -17.56
N PRO A 30 1.47 -20.07 -17.67
CA PRO A 30 2.00 -19.53 -18.91
C PRO A 30 3.30 -20.23 -19.27
N GLU A 31 3.54 -20.48 -20.56
CA GLU A 31 4.79 -21.07 -21.04
C GLU A 31 5.99 -20.30 -20.47
N GLN A 32 6.80 -20.98 -19.67
CA GLN A 32 8.00 -20.40 -19.09
C GLN A 32 9.06 -20.30 -20.20
N ALA A 33 9.18 -19.12 -20.78
CA ALA A 33 10.34 -18.84 -21.65
C ALA A 33 11.63 -18.92 -20.81
N PRO A 34 12.70 -19.54 -21.33
CA PRO A 34 13.99 -19.58 -20.63
C PRO A 34 14.43 -18.15 -20.26
N VAL A 35 14.87 -18.00 -19.01
CA VAL A 35 15.33 -16.70 -18.51
C VAL A 35 16.64 -16.34 -19.22
N ASP A 36 16.54 -15.50 -20.22
CA ASP A 36 17.71 -14.95 -20.90
C ASP A 36 18.06 -13.61 -20.26
N THR A 37 19.21 -13.56 -19.60
CA THR A 37 19.70 -12.33 -18.94
C THR A 37 19.94 -11.19 -19.92
N SER A 38 20.09 -11.46 -21.21
CA SER A 38 20.17 -10.41 -22.26
C SER A 38 18.88 -9.61 -22.35
N LEU A 39 17.73 -10.21 -22.01
CA LEU A 39 16.43 -9.55 -22.00
C LEU A 39 16.31 -8.51 -20.88
N ILE A 40 17.08 -8.63 -19.81
CA ILE A 40 17.12 -7.64 -18.72
C ILE A 40 17.59 -6.27 -19.26
N LYS A 41 18.69 -6.26 -20.00
CA LYS A 41 19.19 -5.04 -20.65
C LYS A 41 18.18 -4.48 -21.64
N GLY A 42 17.52 -5.37 -22.38
CA GLY A 42 16.46 -5.00 -23.32
C GLY A 42 15.27 -4.33 -22.61
N ALA A 43 14.77 -4.89 -21.52
CA ALA A 43 13.69 -4.29 -20.73
C ALA A 43 14.11 -2.92 -20.17
N LEU A 44 15.27 -2.83 -19.52
CA LEU A 44 15.79 -1.60 -18.91
C LEU A 44 16.14 -0.51 -19.93
N SER A 45 16.36 -0.85 -21.21
CA SER A 45 16.57 0.14 -22.27
C SER A 45 15.32 0.97 -22.58
N HIS A 46 14.13 0.46 -22.22
CA HIS A 46 12.90 1.20 -22.35
C HIS A 46 12.74 2.20 -21.20
N ARG A 47 12.89 3.48 -21.51
CA ARG A 47 12.87 4.56 -20.51
C ARG A 47 11.62 4.55 -19.62
N HIS A 48 10.44 4.27 -20.18
CA HIS A 48 9.20 4.22 -19.42
C HIS A 48 9.21 3.08 -18.40
N PHE A 49 9.80 1.92 -18.75
CA PHE A 49 9.94 0.81 -17.82
C PHE A 49 10.95 1.13 -16.70
N ALA A 50 12.13 1.65 -17.03
CA ALA A 50 13.13 2.00 -16.01
C ALA A 50 12.61 3.04 -15.02
N LEU A 51 11.89 4.06 -15.50
CA LEU A 51 11.22 5.05 -14.64
C LEU A 51 10.07 4.44 -13.85
N GLY A 52 9.31 3.50 -14.42
CA GLY A 52 8.25 2.77 -13.71
C GLY A 52 8.81 1.88 -12.60
N ALA A 53 9.93 1.21 -12.83
CA ALA A 53 10.63 0.42 -11.82
C ALA A 53 11.15 1.29 -10.65
N LEU A 54 11.68 2.48 -10.95
CA LEU A 54 12.03 3.45 -9.91
C LEU A 54 10.80 3.99 -9.19
N ALA A 55 9.73 4.26 -9.93
CA ALA A 55 8.49 4.79 -9.36
C ALA A 55 7.85 3.80 -8.38
N ILE A 56 7.84 2.48 -8.68
CA ILE A 56 7.29 1.48 -7.75
C ILE A 56 8.16 1.37 -6.50
N PHE A 57 9.49 1.45 -6.64
CA PHE A 57 10.40 1.44 -5.50
C PHE A 57 10.09 2.60 -4.52
N LEU A 58 9.99 3.83 -5.04
CA LEU A 58 9.67 5.01 -4.23
C LEU A 58 8.23 4.96 -3.67
N TYR A 59 7.28 4.49 -4.48
CA TYR A 59 5.90 4.33 -4.05
C TYR A 59 5.78 3.36 -2.86
N MET A 60 6.48 2.23 -2.90
CA MET A 60 6.45 1.24 -1.81
C MET A 60 6.97 1.82 -0.50
N SER A 61 7.96 2.70 -0.56
CA SER A 61 8.45 3.42 0.63
C SER A 61 7.35 4.30 1.24
N VAL A 62 6.53 4.96 0.43
CA VAL A 62 5.40 5.78 0.91
C VAL A 62 4.28 4.91 1.45
N GLU A 63 3.91 3.83 0.74
CA GLU A 63 2.79 2.95 1.12
C GLU A 63 3.01 2.31 2.48
N VAL A 64 4.20 1.78 2.75
CA VAL A 64 4.53 1.09 4.00
C VAL A 64 5.09 2.07 5.05
N GLY A 65 5.82 3.08 4.61
CA GLY A 65 6.40 4.10 5.47
C GLY A 65 5.35 4.94 6.20
N THR A 66 4.26 5.30 5.53
CA THR A 66 3.20 6.13 6.14
C THR A 66 2.56 5.47 7.38
N PRO A 67 2.02 4.24 7.34
CA PRO A 67 1.45 3.60 8.52
C PRO A 67 2.52 3.29 9.59
N THR A 68 3.75 3.01 9.19
CA THR A 68 4.87 2.83 10.12
C THR A 68 5.19 4.13 10.86
N TYR A 69 5.21 5.26 10.16
CA TYR A 69 5.37 6.58 10.76
C TYR A 69 4.24 6.88 11.75
N ILE A 70 2.97 6.66 11.36
CA ILE A 70 1.81 6.85 12.25
C ILE A 70 1.98 6.05 13.53
N LEU A 71 2.36 4.76 13.40
CA LEU A 71 2.58 3.86 14.52
C LEU A 71 3.65 4.40 15.47
N GLN A 72 4.82 4.75 14.95
CA GLN A 72 5.95 5.20 15.75
C GLN A 72 5.67 6.56 16.39
N TYR A 73 5.13 7.49 15.64
CA TYR A 73 4.85 8.84 16.10
C TYR A 73 3.81 8.87 17.23
N LEU A 74 2.68 8.19 17.06
CA LEU A 74 1.62 8.17 18.08
C LEU A 74 2.04 7.38 19.33
N THR A 75 2.80 6.30 19.16
CA THR A 75 3.37 5.55 20.30
C THR A 75 4.36 6.42 21.07
N ALA A 76 5.21 7.18 20.39
CA ALA A 76 6.13 8.12 21.04
C ALA A 76 5.41 9.26 21.80
N LYS A 77 4.19 9.62 21.37
CA LYS A 77 3.30 10.56 22.07
C LYS A 77 2.58 9.93 23.29
N GLY A 78 2.80 8.64 23.57
CA GLY A 78 2.20 7.94 24.70
C GLY A 78 0.75 7.49 24.47
N ILE A 79 0.26 7.51 23.23
CA ILE A 79 -1.07 7.02 22.90
C ILE A 79 -1.11 5.50 23.05
N PRO A 80 -2.15 4.93 23.70
CA PRO A 80 -2.26 3.49 23.92
C PRO A 80 -2.15 2.69 22.62
N ALA A 81 -1.40 1.58 22.65
CA ALA A 81 -1.13 0.74 21.48
C ALA A 81 -2.42 0.22 20.81
N SER A 82 -3.49 0.00 21.57
CA SER A 82 -4.81 -0.37 21.04
C SER A 82 -5.40 0.71 20.14
N THR A 83 -5.33 1.97 20.55
CA THR A 83 -5.81 3.11 19.74
C THR A 83 -4.94 3.31 18.52
N VAL A 84 -3.61 3.24 18.67
CA VAL A 84 -2.68 3.38 17.54
C VAL A 84 -2.91 2.28 16.51
N GLY A 85 -3.13 1.03 16.96
CA GLY A 85 -3.46 -0.10 16.09
C GLY A 85 -4.74 0.13 15.28
N LEU A 86 -5.78 0.69 15.90
CA LEU A 86 -7.03 1.04 15.21
C LEU A 86 -6.81 2.13 14.16
N ILE A 87 -6.03 3.17 14.48
CA ILE A 87 -5.71 4.25 13.54
C ILE A 87 -4.97 3.69 12.32
N VAL A 88 -3.99 2.82 12.54
CA VAL A 88 -3.28 2.13 11.44
C VAL A 88 -4.22 1.21 10.65
N ALA A 89 -5.15 0.53 11.32
CA ALA A 89 -6.17 -0.28 10.64
C ALA A 89 -7.07 0.58 9.73
N VAL A 90 -7.41 1.80 10.14
CA VAL A 90 -8.16 2.75 9.29
C VAL A 90 -7.36 3.13 8.04
N TYR A 91 -6.03 3.30 8.12
CA TYR A 91 -5.20 3.53 6.93
C TYR A 91 -5.36 2.39 5.90
N TRP A 92 -5.27 1.14 6.34
CA TRP A 92 -5.45 -0.03 5.47
C TRP A 92 -6.88 -0.14 4.94
N LEU A 93 -7.88 0.25 5.76
CA LEU A 93 -9.27 0.32 5.31
C LEU A 93 -9.46 1.40 4.22
N MET A 94 -8.86 2.57 4.38
CA MET A 94 -8.88 3.61 3.35
C MET A 94 -8.24 3.11 2.05
N MET A 95 -7.15 2.36 2.14
CA MET A 95 -6.52 1.73 0.98
C MET A 95 -7.45 0.71 0.32
N LEU A 96 -8.16 -0.10 1.09
CA LEU A 96 -9.15 -1.05 0.54
C LEU A 96 -10.27 -0.31 -0.21
N ILE A 97 -10.84 0.72 0.41
CA ILE A 97 -11.88 1.57 -0.21
C ILE A 97 -11.36 2.17 -1.51
N GLY A 98 -10.14 2.73 -1.49
CA GLY A 98 -9.54 3.34 -2.67
C GLY A 98 -9.32 2.34 -3.81
N ARG A 99 -9.00 1.07 -3.52
CA ARG A 99 -8.91 0.01 -4.54
C ARG A 99 -10.26 -0.26 -5.20
N PHE A 100 -11.35 -0.33 -4.43
CA PHE A 100 -12.71 -0.47 -4.98
C PHE A 100 -13.11 0.73 -5.85
N VAL A 101 -12.84 1.94 -5.36
CA VAL A 101 -13.10 3.17 -6.15
C VAL A 101 -12.27 3.16 -7.42
N GLY A 102 -10.97 2.87 -7.34
CA GLY A 102 -10.07 2.80 -8.48
C GLY A 102 -10.49 1.76 -9.51
N ALA A 103 -10.92 0.58 -9.07
CA ALA A 103 -11.46 -0.46 -9.95
C ALA A 103 -12.73 0.00 -10.68
N SER A 104 -13.61 0.72 -9.98
CA SER A 104 -14.88 1.21 -10.55
C SER A 104 -14.69 2.29 -11.60
N ILE A 105 -13.64 3.11 -11.49
CA ILE A 105 -13.36 4.21 -12.41
C ILE A 105 -12.28 3.88 -13.45
N GLY A 106 -11.49 2.83 -13.23
CA GLY A 106 -10.32 2.46 -14.04
C GLY A 106 -10.65 2.17 -15.53
N GLY A 107 -11.87 1.75 -15.82
CA GLY A 107 -12.35 1.60 -17.21
C GLY A 107 -12.72 2.93 -17.91
N LYS A 108 -12.84 4.03 -17.17
CA LYS A 108 -13.28 5.34 -17.67
C LYS A 108 -12.17 6.39 -17.71
N VAL A 109 -11.14 6.20 -16.91
CA VAL A 109 -10.03 7.15 -16.73
C VAL A 109 -8.72 6.47 -17.08
N SER A 110 -7.86 7.14 -17.84
CA SER A 110 -6.54 6.58 -18.17
C SER A 110 -5.68 6.42 -16.93
N SER A 111 -4.87 5.36 -16.88
CA SER A 111 -3.92 5.11 -15.77
C SER A 111 -3.03 6.32 -15.51
N ARG A 112 -2.57 6.99 -16.57
CA ARG A 112 -1.74 8.20 -16.46
C ARG A 112 -2.46 9.34 -15.74
N THR A 113 -3.70 9.63 -16.12
CA THR A 113 -4.50 10.69 -15.49
C THR A 113 -4.76 10.36 -14.03
N MET A 114 -5.16 9.12 -13.75
CA MET A 114 -5.46 8.66 -12.40
C MET A 114 -4.24 8.79 -11.49
N ILE A 115 -3.07 8.29 -11.92
CA ILE A 115 -1.83 8.40 -11.13
C ILE A 115 -1.44 9.86 -10.92
N THR A 116 -1.56 10.71 -11.94
CA THR A 116 -1.22 12.13 -11.79
C THR A 116 -2.07 12.80 -10.72
N ILE A 117 -3.39 12.57 -10.75
CA ILE A 117 -4.31 13.15 -9.75
C ILE A 117 -3.98 12.64 -8.34
N VAL A 118 -3.86 11.33 -8.16
CA VAL A 118 -3.61 10.77 -6.81
C VAL A 118 -2.21 11.11 -6.29
N SER A 119 -1.21 11.27 -7.17
CA SER A 119 0.14 11.73 -6.76
C SER A 119 0.13 13.17 -6.27
N ILE A 120 -0.59 14.06 -6.96
CA ILE A 120 -0.75 15.44 -6.52
C ILE A 120 -1.51 15.48 -5.19
N ALA A 121 -2.61 14.72 -5.09
CA ALA A 121 -3.39 14.65 -3.85
C ALA A 121 -2.53 14.10 -2.68
N THR A 122 -1.74 13.05 -2.91
CA THR A 122 -0.81 12.49 -1.91
C THR A 122 0.20 13.53 -1.46
N LEU A 123 0.81 14.27 -2.40
CA LEU A 123 1.77 15.33 -2.09
C LEU A 123 1.15 16.41 -1.20
N LEU A 124 -0.06 16.85 -1.52
CA LEU A 124 -0.78 17.86 -0.74
C LEU A 124 -1.14 17.34 0.66
N LEU A 125 -1.63 16.09 0.76
CA LEU A 125 -1.97 15.47 2.03
C LEU A 125 -0.75 15.28 2.93
N VAL A 126 0.35 14.78 2.39
CA VAL A 126 1.60 14.61 3.14
C VAL A 126 2.13 15.97 3.59
N SER A 127 2.15 16.97 2.69
CA SER A 127 2.56 18.32 3.05
C SER A 127 1.68 18.90 4.16
N PHE A 128 0.36 18.79 4.05
CA PHE A 128 -0.55 19.22 5.10
C PHE A 128 -0.29 18.50 6.43
N GLY A 129 -0.11 17.16 6.38
CA GLY A 129 0.19 16.37 7.58
C GLY A 129 1.49 16.77 8.26
N MET A 130 2.52 17.10 7.48
CA MET A 130 3.83 17.50 8.00
C MET A 130 3.86 18.92 8.57
N PHE A 131 3.13 19.86 7.95
CA PHE A 131 3.12 21.27 8.36
C PHE A 131 1.94 21.64 9.27
N SER A 132 1.04 20.71 9.54
CA SER A 132 -0.07 20.93 10.47
C SER A 132 0.47 21.11 11.89
N PRO A 133 0.04 22.17 12.62
CA PRO A 133 0.44 22.37 14.01
C PRO A 133 0.01 21.20 14.90
N GLU A 134 0.91 20.71 15.73
CA GLU A 134 0.61 19.62 16.68
C GLU A 134 -0.43 20.01 17.74
N THR A 135 -0.64 21.30 17.93
CA THR A 135 -1.65 21.84 18.85
C THR A 135 -3.08 21.66 18.35
N ASN A 136 -3.25 21.46 17.05
CA ASN A 136 -4.55 21.16 16.46
C ASN A 136 -4.81 19.67 16.61
N THR A 137 -5.63 19.30 17.59
CA THR A 137 -5.98 17.92 17.89
C THR A 137 -7.44 17.61 17.53
N VAL A 138 -7.70 16.33 17.32
CA VAL A 138 -9.05 15.78 17.12
C VAL A 138 -9.19 14.55 18.02
N GLU A 139 -10.35 14.40 18.61
CA GLU A 139 -10.68 13.20 19.38
C GLU A 139 -10.98 12.03 18.45
N VAL A 140 -10.29 10.92 18.65
CA VAL A 140 -10.53 9.67 17.95
C VAL A 140 -10.92 8.58 18.94
N PRO A 141 -11.85 7.68 18.55
CA PRO A 141 -12.20 6.57 19.40
C PRO A 141 -11.08 5.54 19.44
N GLY A 142 -10.73 5.11 20.62
CA GLY A 142 -9.88 3.95 20.90
C GLY A 142 -10.66 2.89 21.66
N VAL A 143 -10.10 1.70 21.80
CA VAL A 143 -10.69 0.62 22.60
C VAL A 143 -9.75 0.25 23.73
N ASP A 144 -10.25 0.33 24.95
CA ASP A 144 -9.60 -0.31 26.08
C ASP A 144 -10.06 -1.77 26.15
N TRP A 145 -9.16 -2.68 25.80
CA TRP A 145 -9.45 -4.11 25.80
C TRP A 145 -9.65 -4.71 27.18
N ALA A 146 -9.13 -4.06 28.24
CA ALA A 146 -9.27 -4.56 29.61
C ALA A 146 -10.70 -4.33 30.14
N SER A 147 -11.28 -3.16 29.84
CA SER A 147 -12.64 -2.77 30.27
C SER A 147 -13.70 -2.94 29.17
N LEU A 148 -13.29 -3.30 27.94
CA LEU A 148 -14.13 -3.30 26.72
C LEU A 148 -14.90 -1.99 26.53
N SER A 149 -14.27 -0.87 26.92
CA SER A 149 -14.87 0.47 26.81
C SER A 149 -14.22 1.26 25.69
N VAL A 150 -15.01 2.18 25.11
CA VAL A 150 -14.50 3.18 24.17
C VAL A 150 -13.84 4.29 24.96
N ILE A 151 -12.57 4.55 24.63
CA ILE A 151 -11.81 5.68 25.17
C ILE A 151 -11.58 6.69 24.06
N TRP A 152 -11.66 7.97 24.39
CA TRP A 152 -11.37 9.05 23.44
C TRP A 152 -9.93 9.53 23.64
N GLN A 153 -9.21 9.64 22.55
CA GLN A 153 -7.80 10.06 22.55
C GLN A 153 -7.62 11.23 21.60
N GLU A 154 -6.91 12.24 22.07
CA GLU A 154 -6.53 13.38 21.23
C GLU A 154 -5.35 13.00 20.33
N VAL A 155 -5.52 13.17 19.03
CA VAL A 155 -4.43 12.99 18.06
C VAL A 155 -4.30 14.24 17.20
N PRO A 156 -3.08 14.60 16.73
CA PRO A 156 -2.90 15.72 15.82
C PRO A 156 -3.71 15.54 14.53
N VAL A 157 -4.37 16.61 14.07
CA VAL A 157 -5.18 16.60 12.84
C VAL A 157 -4.39 16.15 11.62
N GLY A 158 -3.07 16.40 11.58
CA GLY A 158 -2.18 15.93 10.52
C GLY A 158 -2.24 14.42 10.30
N ILE A 159 -2.55 13.64 11.33
CA ILE A 159 -2.71 12.17 11.21
C ILE A 159 -3.87 11.80 10.28
N LEU A 160 -4.96 12.57 10.29
CA LEU A 160 -6.09 12.32 9.39
C LEU A 160 -5.68 12.47 7.92
N ALA A 161 -4.79 13.41 7.62
CA ALA A 161 -4.25 13.55 6.27
C ALA A 161 -3.42 12.32 5.87
N PHE A 162 -2.59 11.78 6.78
CA PHE A 162 -1.85 10.55 6.52
C PHE A 162 -2.76 9.34 6.33
N LEU A 163 -3.92 9.26 7.01
CA LEU A 163 -4.90 8.20 6.75
C LEU A 163 -5.46 8.29 5.32
N LEU A 164 -5.74 9.50 4.84
CA LEU A 164 -6.23 9.73 3.48
C LEU A 164 -5.17 9.42 2.40
N VAL A 165 -3.88 9.46 2.73
CA VAL A 165 -2.82 8.98 1.84
C VAL A 165 -3.06 7.55 1.43
N GLY A 166 -3.53 6.66 2.34
CA GLY A 166 -3.88 5.28 2.01
C GLY A 166 -4.90 5.17 0.88
N LEU A 167 -5.91 6.05 0.87
CA LEU A 167 -6.90 6.08 -0.22
C LEU A 167 -6.25 6.47 -1.56
N CYS A 168 -5.35 7.45 -1.56
CA CYS A 168 -4.69 7.90 -2.78
C CYS A 168 -3.68 6.87 -3.31
N THR A 169 -2.88 6.26 -2.43
CA THR A 169 -1.85 5.28 -2.81
C THR A 169 -2.45 3.98 -3.33
N SER A 170 -3.68 3.65 -2.95
CA SER A 170 -4.36 2.39 -3.27
C SER A 170 -4.38 2.01 -4.75
N VAL A 171 -4.49 2.99 -5.65
CA VAL A 171 -4.57 2.80 -7.11
C VAL A 171 -3.23 2.94 -7.82
N MET A 172 -2.20 3.44 -7.10
CA MET A 172 -0.92 3.77 -7.71
C MET A 172 -0.17 2.51 -8.16
N TRP A 173 -0.19 1.44 -7.38
CA TRP A 173 0.54 0.21 -7.70
C TRP A 173 0.15 -0.35 -9.07
N GLY A 174 -1.13 -0.62 -9.28
CA GLY A 174 -1.62 -1.17 -10.55
C GLY A 174 -1.42 -0.23 -11.73
N GLY A 175 -1.61 1.07 -11.51
CA GLY A 175 -1.43 2.07 -12.54
C GLY A 175 0.04 2.25 -12.95
N ILE A 176 0.98 2.26 -12.00
CA ILE A 176 2.43 2.31 -12.29
C ILE A 176 2.84 1.04 -13.05
N PHE A 177 2.38 -0.14 -12.59
CA PHE A 177 2.66 -1.41 -13.27
C PHE A 177 2.19 -1.39 -14.71
N ASN A 178 0.92 -1.05 -14.95
CA ASN A 178 0.36 -1.01 -16.30
C ASN A 178 1.17 -0.10 -17.24
N MET A 179 1.50 1.11 -16.77
CA MET A 179 2.30 2.04 -17.58
C MET A 179 3.75 1.58 -17.76
N ALA A 180 4.32 0.88 -16.79
CA ALA A 180 5.69 0.38 -16.87
C ALA A 180 5.83 -0.75 -17.89
N VAL A 181 4.85 -1.66 -17.98
CA VAL A 181 4.94 -2.85 -18.86
C VAL A 181 4.30 -2.64 -20.22
N GLU A 182 3.62 -1.49 -20.44
CA GLU A 182 2.94 -1.19 -21.70
C GLU A 182 3.94 -1.19 -22.88
N GLY A 183 3.60 -1.94 -23.94
CA GLY A 183 4.39 -1.97 -25.17
C GLY A 183 5.72 -2.74 -25.11
N LEU A 184 6.05 -3.42 -24.02
CA LEU A 184 7.31 -4.16 -23.88
C LEU A 184 7.34 -5.49 -24.69
N GLY A 185 6.21 -5.99 -25.14
CA GLY A 185 6.14 -7.22 -25.97
C GLY A 185 6.90 -8.40 -25.33
N LYS A 186 7.93 -8.91 -26.02
CA LYS A 186 8.73 -10.04 -25.54
C LYS A 186 9.46 -9.80 -24.20
N TYR A 187 9.61 -8.56 -23.79
CA TYR A 187 10.28 -8.22 -22.51
C TYR A 187 9.31 -8.18 -21.32
N THR A 188 8.00 -8.31 -21.52
CA THR A 188 6.98 -8.14 -20.46
C THR A 188 7.20 -9.10 -19.29
N ALA A 189 7.52 -10.37 -19.54
CA ALA A 189 7.73 -11.37 -18.50
C ALA A 189 8.91 -10.99 -17.58
N ILE A 190 10.08 -10.67 -18.17
CA ILE A 190 11.27 -10.29 -17.39
C ILE A 190 11.08 -8.93 -16.72
N ALA A 191 10.41 -8.00 -17.40
CA ALA A 191 10.07 -6.69 -16.84
C ALA A 191 9.17 -6.82 -15.60
N SER A 192 8.17 -7.70 -15.64
CA SER A 192 7.31 -7.97 -14.47
C SER A 192 8.11 -8.53 -13.29
N GLY A 193 9.06 -9.43 -13.55
CA GLY A 193 9.97 -9.94 -12.50
C GLY A 193 10.83 -8.84 -11.88
N ILE A 194 11.44 -7.98 -12.71
CA ILE A 194 12.23 -6.83 -12.24
C ILE A 194 11.34 -5.87 -11.42
N PHE A 195 10.14 -5.57 -11.93
CA PHE A 195 9.20 -4.69 -11.26
C PHE A 195 8.82 -5.23 -9.87
N MET A 196 8.55 -6.54 -9.75
CA MET A 196 8.28 -7.19 -8.47
C MET A 196 9.47 -7.13 -7.52
N THR A 197 10.70 -7.23 -8.03
CA THR A 197 11.90 -7.06 -7.22
C THR A 197 11.99 -5.64 -6.63
N MET A 198 11.53 -4.61 -7.37
CA MET A 198 11.55 -3.22 -6.91
C MET A 198 10.56 -2.93 -5.77
N VAL A 199 9.63 -3.82 -5.48
CA VAL A 199 8.78 -3.76 -4.26
C VAL A 199 9.63 -3.75 -2.98
N PHE A 200 10.89 -4.18 -3.06
CA PHE A 200 11.90 -4.01 -2.00
C PHE A 200 12.02 -2.57 -1.45
N GLY A 201 11.57 -1.57 -2.19
CA GLY A 201 11.49 -0.18 -1.70
C GLY A 201 10.75 -0.01 -0.37
N CYS A 202 9.93 -0.97 0.03
CA CYS A 202 9.26 -0.95 1.35
C CYS A 202 10.23 -1.19 2.53
N ALA A 203 11.45 -1.68 2.28
CA ALA A 203 12.46 -1.97 3.30
C ALA A 203 13.45 -0.79 3.53
N VAL A 204 13.31 0.30 2.78
CA VAL A 204 14.14 1.51 2.85
C VAL A 204 13.37 2.65 3.46
#